data_e7cbba416d5b8a054171d9fc49ad60d7
#
_entry.id   e7cbba416d5b8a054171d9fc49ad60d7
#
_cell.length_a   1.000
_cell.length_b   1.000
_cell.length_c   1.000
_cell.angle_alpha   90.00
_cell.angle_beta   90.00
_cell.angle_gamma   90.00
#
_symmetry.space_group_name_H-M   'P 1'
#
loop_
_entity.id
_entity.type
_entity.pdbx_description
1 polymer ?
#
loop_
_entity_poly.entity_id
_entity_poly.type
_entity_poly.pdbx_seq_one_letter_code
_entity_poly.pdbx_strand_id
1 'polypeptide(L)'
;ALPVITALLSAKPGALLLIENPEAHLHPKGQSKLAELIALTAQSGVQVIIETHSEHIINGILVSCKKYETEEGGIDRNNVKLFYFGEKDDKHASTVEEIVIIEGGKIDKQPDGFFDQTEQDLTYLMGF
;
A
#
# COMPACT_ATOMS: atom_id res chain seq x y z
N ALA A 1 -14.87 1.91 7.99
CA ALA A 1 -14.56 1.17 6.75
C ALA A 1 -15.65 1.33 5.70
N LEU A 2 -16.90 1.38 6.12
CA LEU A 2 -18.00 1.49 5.17
C LEU A 2 -17.94 2.76 4.32
N PRO A 3 -17.67 3.97 4.88
CA PRO A 3 -17.53 5.16 4.06
C PRO A 3 -16.39 5.07 3.05
N VAL A 4 -15.27 4.44 3.41
CA VAL A 4 -14.14 4.26 2.50
C VAL A 4 -14.53 3.33 1.35
N ILE A 5 -15.16 2.22 1.65
CA ILE A 5 -15.61 1.27 0.63
C ILE A 5 -16.60 1.93 -0.32
N THR A 6 -17.56 2.69 0.22
CA THR A 6 -18.53 3.42 -0.60
C THR A 6 -17.85 4.40 -1.53
N ALA A 7 -16.87 5.16 -1.02
CA ALA A 7 -16.13 6.12 -1.83
C ALA A 7 -15.38 5.42 -2.96
N LEU A 8 -14.71 4.30 -2.65
CA LEU A 8 -13.96 3.53 -3.67
C LEU A 8 -14.87 2.96 -4.75
N LEU A 9 -16.02 2.42 -4.37
CA LEU A 9 -16.94 1.82 -5.33
C LEU A 9 -17.66 2.85 -6.20
N SER A 10 -17.86 4.06 -5.69
CA SER A 10 -18.58 5.11 -6.41
C SER A 10 -17.69 6.08 -7.17
N ALA A 11 -16.37 6.03 -6.97
CA ALA A 11 -15.45 6.93 -7.63
C ALA A 11 -15.35 6.63 -9.12
N LYS A 12 -15.27 7.69 -9.91
CA LYS A 12 -15.16 7.59 -11.38
C LYS A 12 -13.75 7.91 -11.84
N PRO A 13 -13.31 7.40 -13.00
CA PRO A 13 -12.01 7.77 -13.54
C PRO A 13 -11.82 9.29 -13.58
N GLY A 14 -10.65 9.73 -13.17
CA GLY A 14 -10.34 11.16 -13.05
C GLY A 14 -10.63 11.75 -11.68
N ALA A 15 -11.32 11.04 -10.80
CA ALA A 15 -11.55 11.50 -9.43
C ALA A 15 -10.29 11.39 -8.57
N LEU A 16 -10.24 12.18 -7.50
CA LEU A 16 -9.18 12.11 -6.50
C LEU A 16 -9.81 11.75 -5.15
N LEU A 17 -9.27 10.70 -4.54
CA LEU A 17 -9.65 10.28 -3.19
C LEU A 17 -8.48 10.45 -2.23
N LEU A 18 -8.75 11.08 -1.09
CA LEU A 18 -7.79 11.20 0.01
C LEU A 18 -8.30 10.37 1.18
N ILE A 19 -7.52 9.40 1.62
CA ILE A 19 -7.94 8.45 2.64
C ILE A 19 -6.90 8.40 3.74
N GLU A 20 -7.32 8.65 4.99
CA GLU A 20 -6.47 8.54 6.17
C GLU A 20 -6.83 7.29 6.95
N ASN A 21 -5.82 6.51 7.32
CA ASN A 21 -5.96 5.34 8.18
C ASN A 21 -7.15 4.44 7.78
N PRO A 22 -7.19 3.99 6.52
CA PRO A 22 -8.33 3.17 6.06
C PRO A 22 -8.42 1.83 6.80
N GLU A 23 -7.34 1.43 7.45
CA GLU A 23 -7.27 0.19 8.22
C GLU A 23 -7.96 0.30 9.59
N ALA A 24 -8.31 1.49 10.05
CA ALA A 24 -8.90 1.69 11.39
C ALA A 24 -10.11 0.78 11.58
N HIS A 25 -10.14 0.06 12.70
CA HIS A 25 -11.22 -0.86 13.10
C HIS A 25 -11.39 -2.09 12.18
N LEU A 26 -10.41 -2.35 11.28
CA LEU A 26 -10.46 -3.53 10.43
C LEU A 26 -9.54 -4.64 10.95
N HIS A 27 -10.04 -5.86 10.89
CA HIS A 27 -9.23 -7.04 11.09
C HIS A 27 -8.17 -7.15 9.97
N PRO A 28 -6.98 -7.77 10.20
CA PRO A 28 -5.95 -7.90 9.17
C PRO A 28 -6.45 -8.45 7.83
N LYS A 29 -7.33 -9.43 7.86
CA LYS A 29 -7.91 -9.98 6.63
C LYS A 29 -8.74 -8.93 5.89
N GLY A 30 -9.48 -8.12 6.63
CA GLY A 30 -10.24 -7.01 6.05
C GLY A 30 -9.34 -5.94 5.46
N GLN A 31 -8.20 -5.70 6.09
CA GLN A 31 -7.22 -4.74 5.58
C GLN A 31 -6.64 -5.19 4.23
N SER A 32 -6.33 -6.46 4.08
CA SER A 32 -5.83 -7.00 2.82
C SER A 32 -6.87 -6.88 1.71
N LYS A 33 -8.14 -7.15 2.02
CA LYS A 33 -9.23 -6.99 1.06
C LYS A 33 -9.43 -5.54 0.67
N LEU A 34 -9.33 -4.63 1.63
CA LEU A 34 -9.43 -3.21 1.35
C LEU A 34 -8.29 -2.74 0.44
N ALA A 35 -7.07 -3.21 0.69
CA ALA A 35 -5.93 -2.89 -0.17
C ALA A 35 -6.15 -3.36 -1.61
N GLU A 36 -6.72 -4.53 -1.79
CA GLU A 36 -7.07 -5.05 -3.12
C GLU A 36 -8.08 -4.14 -3.82
N LEU A 37 -9.11 -3.70 -3.13
CA LEU A 37 -10.10 -2.77 -3.68
C LEU A 37 -9.47 -1.42 -4.03
N ILE A 38 -8.60 -0.91 -3.17
CA ILE A 38 -7.88 0.35 -3.43
C ILE A 38 -7.05 0.23 -4.72
N ALA A 39 -6.33 -0.88 -4.88
CA ALA A 39 -5.51 -1.11 -6.06
C ALA A 39 -6.36 -1.16 -7.33
N LEU A 40 -7.48 -1.86 -7.29
CA LEU A 40 -8.39 -1.94 -8.44
C LEU A 40 -8.98 -0.59 -8.80
N THR A 41 -9.37 0.18 -7.81
CA THR A 41 -9.91 1.52 -8.02
C THR A 41 -8.87 2.44 -8.65
N ALA A 42 -7.65 2.42 -8.15
CA ALA A 42 -6.57 3.22 -8.70
C ALA A 42 -6.23 2.80 -10.13
N GLN A 43 -6.21 1.51 -10.41
CA GLN A 43 -5.92 1.01 -11.76
C GLN A 43 -7.00 1.44 -12.75
N SER A 44 -8.22 1.67 -12.30
CA SER A 44 -9.31 2.13 -13.17
C SER A 44 -9.23 3.62 -13.54
N GLY A 45 -8.26 4.34 -13.00
CA GLY A 45 -8.05 5.75 -13.36
C GLY A 45 -8.41 6.75 -12.25
N VAL A 46 -8.69 6.28 -11.06
CA VAL A 46 -8.92 7.13 -9.88
C VAL A 46 -7.59 7.36 -9.18
N GLN A 47 -7.26 8.61 -8.88
CA GLN A 47 -6.07 8.89 -8.08
C GLN A 47 -6.41 8.72 -6.61
N VAL A 48 -5.72 7.81 -5.93
CA VAL A 48 -5.94 7.52 -4.52
C VAL A 48 -4.67 7.86 -3.75
N ILE A 49 -4.79 8.71 -2.75
CA ILE A 49 -3.70 9.05 -1.85
C ILE A 49 -4.07 8.53 -0.47
N ILE A 50 -3.21 7.70 0.10
CA ILE A 50 -3.49 7.01 1.36
C ILE A 50 -2.40 7.30 2.36
N GLU A 51 -2.79 7.69 3.57
CA GLU A 51 -1.92 7.70 4.72
C GLU A 51 -2.25 6.48 5.58
N THR A 52 -1.26 5.63 5.84
CA THR A 52 -1.49 4.41 6.61
C THR A 52 -0.28 4.05 7.45
N HIS A 53 -0.55 3.42 8.60
CA HIS A 53 0.47 2.80 9.45
C HIS A 53 0.39 1.27 9.36
N SER A 54 -0.42 0.73 8.46
CA SER A 54 -0.69 -0.69 8.38
C SER A 54 0.23 -1.40 7.39
N GLU A 55 0.99 -2.36 7.88
CA GLU A 55 1.77 -3.26 7.04
C GLU A 55 0.86 -4.08 6.14
N HIS A 56 -0.33 -4.42 6.60
CA HIS A 56 -1.28 -5.24 5.83
C HIS A 56 -1.81 -4.50 4.61
N ILE A 57 -2.06 -3.19 4.74
CA ILE A 57 -2.47 -2.37 3.59
C ILE A 57 -1.34 -2.31 2.56
N ILE A 58 -0.12 -2.04 3.00
CA ILE A 58 1.03 -1.93 2.10
C ILE A 58 1.33 -3.27 1.44
N ASN A 59 1.34 -4.36 2.21
CA ASN A 59 1.56 -5.69 1.65
C ASN A 59 0.47 -6.06 0.65
N GLY A 60 -0.78 -5.72 0.93
CA GLY A 60 -1.88 -5.97 -0.01
C GLY A 60 -1.70 -5.23 -1.33
N ILE A 61 -1.19 -4.00 -1.29
CA ILE A 61 -0.87 -3.24 -2.50
C ILE A 61 0.27 -3.91 -3.27
N LEU A 62 1.33 -4.34 -2.58
CA LEU A 62 2.46 -5.02 -3.21
C LEU A 62 2.04 -6.35 -3.85
N VAL A 63 1.17 -7.10 -3.19
CA VAL A 63 0.59 -8.34 -3.75
C VAL A 63 -0.20 -8.01 -5.01
N SER A 64 -0.96 -6.92 -5.00
CA SER A 64 -1.71 -6.47 -6.18
C SER A 64 -0.80 -6.10 -7.34
N CYS A 65 0.40 -5.55 -7.07
CA CYS A 65 1.39 -5.29 -8.11
C CYS A 65 1.91 -6.57 -8.74
N LYS A 66 2.21 -7.57 -7.93
CA LYS A 66 2.62 -8.89 -8.43
C LYS A 66 1.52 -9.54 -9.24
N LYS A 67 0.29 -9.46 -8.76
CA LYS A 67 -0.87 -10.04 -9.43
C LYS A 67 -1.06 -9.46 -10.83
N TYR A 68 -0.87 -8.16 -10.99
CA TYR A 68 -0.95 -7.50 -12.28
C TYR A 68 0.05 -8.09 -13.28
N GLU A 69 1.24 -8.44 -12.82
CA GLU A 69 2.30 -8.98 -13.68
C GLU A 69 2.07 -10.44 -14.07
N THR A 70 1.41 -11.23 -13.21
CA THR A 70 1.31 -12.68 -13.37
C THR A 70 -0.09 -13.19 -13.65
N GLU A 71 -1.12 -12.40 -13.35
CA GLU A 71 -2.52 -12.79 -13.43
C GLU A 71 -3.33 -11.64 -13.98
N GLU A 72 -4.64 -11.79 -14.00
CA GLU A 72 -5.53 -10.68 -14.30
C GLU A 72 -5.87 -9.92 -13.03
N GLY A 73 -6.01 -8.62 -13.14
CA GLY A 73 -6.36 -7.74 -12.03
C GLY A 73 -5.14 -7.11 -11.38
N GLY A 74 -5.34 -6.54 -10.21
CA GLY A 74 -4.28 -5.84 -9.50
C GLY A 74 -4.00 -4.44 -10.07
N ILE A 75 -2.77 -3.97 -9.88
CA ILE A 75 -2.36 -2.64 -10.33
C ILE A 75 -0.95 -2.68 -10.90
N ASP A 76 -0.71 -1.98 -11.99
CA ASP A 76 0.63 -1.80 -12.54
C ASP A 76 1.49 -1.04 -11.52
N ARG A 77 2.66 -1.59 -11.18
CA ARG A 77 3.57 -0.95 -10.22
C ARG A 77 3.98 0.46 -10.64
N ASN A 78 3.98 0.77 -11.92
CA ASN A 78 4.28 2.11 -12.40
C ASN A 78 3.21 3.13 -12.03
N ASN A 79 2.05 2.67 -11.60
CA ASN A 79 0.95 3.51 -11.14
C ASN A 79 0.92 3.63 -9.61
N VAL A 80 1.91 3.09 -8.92
CA VAL A 80 1.98 3.13 -7.44
C VAL A 80 3.26 3.81 -7.01
N LYS A 81 3.14 4.72 -6.04
CA LYS A 81 4.29 5.32 -5.36
C LYS A 81 4.13 5.16 -3.86
N LEU A 82 5.20 4.75 -3.22
CA LEU A 82 5.27 4.61 -1.76
C LEU A 82 6.25 5.63 -1.21
N PHE A 83 5.84 6.30 -0.15
CA PHE A 83 6.70 7.23 0.57
C PHE A 83 6.70 6.85 2.05
N TYR A 84 7.88 6.75 2.63
CA TYR A 84 8.04 6.50 4.05
C TYR A 84 8.46 7.78 4.76
N PHE A 85 7.73 8.15 5.80
CA PHE A 85 8.01 9.31 6.62
C PHE A 85 8.62 8.81 7.94
N GLY A 86 9.92 9.03 8.12
CA GLY A 86 10.62 8.66 9.33
C GLY A 86 11.06 9.88 10.13
N GLU A 87 11.49 9.66 11.37
CA GLU A 87 12.06 10.71 12.21
C GLU A 87 13.54 10.45 12.40
N LYS A 88 14.33 11.54 12.41
CA LYS A 88 15.73 11.47 12.83
C LYS A 88 15.79 11.69 14.34
N ASP A 89 16.46 10.78 15.03
CA ASP A 89 16.52 10.72 16.49
C ASP A 89 17.00 11.99 17.16
N ASP A 90 17.84 12.77 16.53
CA ASP A 90 18.55 13.87 17.19
C ASP A 90 17.98 15.26 16.92
N LYS A 91 17.00 15.43 16.03
CA LYS A 91 16.54 16.75 15.61
C LYS A 91 15.04 16.91 15.48
N HIS A 92 14.25 15.93 15.83
CA HIS A 92 12.80 15.93 15.60
C HIS A 92 12.42 16.28 14.15
N ALA A 93 13.34 16.04 13.22
CA ALA A 93 13.13 16.33 11.83
C ALA A 93 12.55 15.09 11.13
N SER A 94 11.49 15.30 10.37
CA SER A 94 10.93 14.24 9.53
C SER A 94 11.77 14.06 8.28
N THR A 95 11.96 12.80 7.88
CA THR A 95 12.58 12.48 6.60
C THR A 95 11.55 11.80 5.72
N VAL A 96 11.67 12.00 4.41
CA VAL A 96 10.80 11.35 3.42
C VAL A 96 11.68 10.55 2.48
N GLU A 97 11.37 9.26 2.35
CA GLU A 97 12.05 8.40 1.39
C GLU A 97 11.03 7.80 0.44
N GLU A 98 11.32 7.86 -0.86
CA GLU A 98 10.53 7.10 -1.82
C GLU A 98 11.00 5.65 -1.80
N ILE A 99 10.04 4.74 -1.64
CA ILE A 99 10.31 3.30 -1.67
C ILE A 99 9.92 2.79 -3.05
N VAL A 100 10.90 2.32 -3.79
CA VAL A 100 10.68 1.89 -5.18
C VAL A 100 10.17 0.47 -5.22
N ILE A 101 9.05 0.27 -5.89
CA ILE A 101 8.48 -1.05 -6.13
C ILE A 101 9.09 -1.62 -7.40
N ILE A 102 9.66 -2.80 -7.29
CA ILE A 102 10.27 -3.50 -8.41
C ILE A 102 9.46 -4.73 -8.79
N GLU A 103 9.92 -5.43 -9.82
CA GLU A 103 9.25 -6.61 -10.34
C GLU A 103 8.94 -7.63 -9.25
N GLY A 104 7.77 -8.25 -9.33
CA GLY A 104 7.33 -9.25 -8.37
C GLY A 104 6.65 -8.68 -7.14
N GLY A 105 6.32 -7.39 -7.13
CA GLY A 105 5.71 -6.75 -5.96
C GLY A 105 6.67 -6.62 -4.81
N LYS A 106 7.96 -6.51 -5.09
CA LYS A 106 9.01 -6.35 -4.08
C LYS A 106 9.42 -4.89 -3.97
N ILE A 107 10.07 -4.55 -2.87
CA ILE A 107 10.65 -3.22 -2.70
C ILE A 107 12.17 -3.28 -2.85
N ASP A 108 12.75 -2.25 -3.45
CA ASP A 108 14.19 -2.20 -3.75
C ASP A 108 15.02 -2.06 -2.47
N LYS A 109 14.64 -1.10 -1.63
CA LYS A 109 15.33 -0.87 -0.36
C LYS A 109 14.30 -0.66 0.74
N GLN A 110 14.57 -1.23 1.90
CA GLN A 110 13.72 -1.09 3.06
C GLN A 110 14.34 -0.10 4.04
N PRO A 111 13.69 1.04 4.30
CA PRO A 111 14.16 1.98 5.33
C PRO A 111 14.09 1.36 6.73
N ASP A 112 14.93 1.85 7.62
CA ASP A 112 14.89 1.43 9.02
C ASP A 112 13.51 1.73 9.62
N GLY A 113 12.96 0.76 10.32
CA GLY A 113 11.64 0.88 10.94
C GLY A 113 10.45 0.65 10.01
N PHE A 114 10.71 0.43 8.74
CA PHE A 114 9.68 0.10 7.77
C PHE A 114 9.51 -1.43 7.74
N PHE A 115 8.27 -1.90 7.97
CA PHE A 115 8.00 -3.34 8.09
C PHE A 115 8.89 -4.01 9.15
N ASP A 116 8.56 -3.88 10.40
CA ASP A 116 9.30 -4.48 11.50
C ASP A 116 9.37 -6.01 11.45
N GLN A 117 8.81 -6.65 12.47
CA GLN A 117 8.87 -8.11 12.62
C GLN A 117 8.01 -8.83 11.60
N THR A 118 6.85 -8.28 11.28
CA THR A 118 5.92 -8.92 10.34
C THR A 118 6.54 -9.08 8.96
N GLU A 119 7.24 -8.04 8.49
CA GLU A 119 7.90 -8.11 7.19
C GLU A 119 9.04 -9.11 7.19
N GLN A 120 9.82 -9.17 8.26
CA GLN A 120 10.90 -10.15 8.40
C GLN A 120 10.35 -11.58 8.32
N ASP A 121 9.25 -11.84 9.01
CA ASP A 121 8.62 -13.15 9.00
C ASP A 121 8.09 -13.51 7.61
N LEU A 122 7.45 -12.57 6.94
CA LEU A 122 6.97 -12.75 5.58
C LEU A 122 8.12 -13.00 4.61
N THR A 123 9.21 -12.27 4.75
CA THR A 123 10.39 -12.48 3.92
C THR A 123 10.92 -13.90 4.06
N TYR A 124 11.02 -14.38 5.28
CA TYR A 124 11.47 -15.74 5.55
C TYR A 124 10.53 -16.79 4.96
N LEU A 125 9.22 -16.64 5.22
CA LEU A 125 8.22 -17.63 4.81
C LEU A 125 8.00 -17.66 3.30
N MET A 126 8.10 -16.53 2.63
CA MET A 126 7.77 -16.42 1.21
C MET A 126 9.00 -16.34 0.30
N GLY A 127 10.18 -16.32 0.87
CA GLY A 127 11.42 -16.29 0.10
C GLY A 127 11.71 -14.95 -0.55
N PHE A 128 11.16 -13.91 -0.01
CA PHE A 128 11.47 -12.55 -0.48
C PHE A 128 12.89 -12.15 -0.02
#